data_04e36f3e73b6f14d97462f1979d55d3e
#
_entry.id   04e36f3e73b6f14d97462f1979d55d3e
#
_cell.length_a   1.000
_cell.length_b   1.000
_cell.length_c   1.000
_cell.angle_alpha   90.00
_cell.angle_beta   90.00
_cell.angle_gamma   90.00
#
_symmetry.space_group_name_H-M   'P 1'
#
loop_
_entity.id
_entity.type
_entity.pdbx_description
1 polymer ?
#
loop_
_entity_poly.entity_id
_entity_poly.type
_entity_poly.pdbx_seq_one_letter_code
_entity_poly.pdbx_strand_id
1 'polypeptide(L)'
;MDVRQNRCGERCIMIKVAVIDDHAVVRMGLKYVLGVRKGEFSFVGEWPGGDGAVEFVKKVDPDVVLLDIRMPDRDGISVLGDILAVRPKQKVIMLTTSDADNDVYQALSLGAKGYLLKDRDAAEITSALNRVMQGGKYVPEQVMELFRKRQMTPGLTPRETEVLTHLRDGLTNEAIAERLGVTKDMVKLHLKNIFNKLDVNDRVSAVREAYTRGFLK
;
A
#
# COMPACT_ATOMS: atom_id res chain seq x y z
N MET A 1 5.65 -30.07 -6.10
CA MET A 1 4.36 -30.23 -5.37
C MET A 1 4.61 -31.16 -4.20
N ASP A 2 4.81 -30.60 -3.03
CA ASP A 2 5.05 -31.41 -1.82
C ASP A 2 3.70 -31.58 -1.11
N VAL A 3 3.07 -32.73 -1.31
CA VAL A 3 1.73 -33.05 -0.79
C VAL A 3 1.92 -34.01 0.36
N ARG A 4 1.69 -33.54 1.61
CA ARG A 4 1.56 -34.43 2.77
C ARG A 4 0.08 -34.59 3.14
N GLN A 5 -0.37 -35.83 3.30
CA GLN A 5 -1.71 -36.15 3.77
C GLN A 5 -1.78 -36.01 5.30
N ASN A 6 -2.76 -35.27 5.81
CA ASN A 6 -3.16 -35.29 7.21
C ASN A 6 -4.17 -36.45 7.49
N ARG A 7 -4.34 -36.82 8.76
CA ARG A 7 -5.17 -37.95 9.27
C ARG A 7 -6.67 -37.93 8.82
N CYS A 8 -7.11 -36.88 8.08
CA CYS A 8 -8.49 -36.78 7.57
C CYS A 8 -8.59 -36.81 6.04
N GLY A 9 -7.53 -37.14 5.30
CA GLY A 9 -7.62 -37.31 3.83
C GLY A 9 -7.78 -36.05 3.00
N GLU A 10 -7.79 -34.83 3.57
CA GLU A 10 -7.83 -33.59 2.85
C GLU A 10 -6.42 -33.15 2.43
N ARG A 11 -6.26 -32.72 1.18
CA ARG A 11 -5.00 -32.17 0.66
C ARG A 11 -4.72 -30.83 1.33
N CYS A 12 -3.88 -30.82 2.34
CA CYS A 12 -3.40 -29.58 2.93
C CYS A 12 -2.41 -28.93 1.94
N ILE A 13 -2.89 -27.94 1.19
CA ILE A 13 -2.03 -27.14 0.30
C ILE A 13 -1.30 -26.13 1.20
N MET A 14 0.01 -26.33 1.39
CA MET A 14 0.83 -25.37 2.14
C MET A 14 0.89 -24.03 1.41
N ILE A 15 0.59 -22.95 2.10
CA ILE A 15 0.65 -21.58 1.56
C ILE A 15 2.13 -21.18 1.41
N LYS A 16 2.56 -20.93 0.17
CA LYS A 16 3.90 -20.46 -0.14
C LYS A 16 4.04 -18.96 0.16
N VAL A 17 4.94 -18.62 1.08
CA VAL A 17 5.17 -17.25 1.51
C VAL A 17 6.58 -16.81 1.17
N ALA A 18 6.71 -15.67 0.47
CA ALA A 18 7.96 -14.96 0.25
C ALA A 18 8.01 -13.67 1.08
N VAL A 19 9.19 -13.26 1.49
CA VAL A 19 9.41 -12.05 2.30
C VAL A 19 10.37 -11.12 1.56
N ILE A 20 10.01 -9.85 1.46
CA ILE A 20 10.83 -8.76 0.90
C ILE A 20 10.93 -7.67 1.96
N ASP A 21 12.09 -7.50 2.54
CA ASP A 21 12.35 -6.57 3.66
C ASP A 21 13.87 -6.34 3.76
N ASP A 22 14.31 -5.11 3.96
CA ASP A 22 15.75 -4.82 4.10
C ASP A 22 16.30 -5.25 5.48
N HIS A 23 15.44 -5.38 6.51
CA HIS A 23 15.84 -5.77 7.85
C HIS A 23 16.01 -7.29 7.98
N ALA A 24 17.25 -7.76 8.11
CA ALA A 24 17.55 -9.19 8.24
C ALA A 24 16.86 -9.86 9.44
N VAL A 25 16.74 -9.15 10.58
CA VAL A 25 16.08 -9.65 11.79
C VAL A 25 14.59 -9.92 11.54
N VAL A 26 13.91 -9.04 10.79
CA VAL A 26 12.50 -9.22 10.42
C VAL A 26 12.33 -10.46 9.54
N ARG A 27 13.18 -10.61 8.51
CA ARG A 27 13.14 -11.79 7.64
C ARG A 27 13.39 -13.08 8.43
N MET A 28 14.37 -13.12 9.33
CA MET A 28 14.63 -14.26 10.21
C MET A 28 13.46 -14.57 11.13
N GLY A 29 12.84 -13.56 11.74
CA GLY A 29 11.65 -13.70 12.59
C GLY A 29 10.47 -14.30 11.84
N LEU A 30 10.16 -13.76 10.65
CA LEU A 30 9.07 -14.25 9.81
C LEU A 30 9.32 -15.70 9.35
N LYS A 31 10.55 -16.02 8.94
CA LYS A 31 10.95 -17.39 8.60
C LYS A 31 10.74 -18.35 9.76
N TYR A 32 11.10 -17.95 10.99
CA TYR A 32 10.88 -18.75 12.18
C TYR A 32 9.37 -18.95 12.45
N VAL A 33 8.57 -17.88 12.43
CA VAL A 33 7.11 -17.93 12.64
C VAL A 33 6.44 -18.90 11.65
N LEU A 34 6.78 -18.80 10.37
CA LEU A 34 6.24 -19.67 9.33
C LEU A 34 6.71 -21.12 9.50
N GLY A 35 7.95 -21.32 9.95
CA GLY A 35 8.54 -22.65 10.16
C GLY A 35 7.96 -23.42 11.36
N VAL A 36 7.49 -22.72 12.40
CA VAL A 36 6.85 -23.35 13.58
C VAL A 36 5.47 -23.94 13.21
N ARG A 37 4.75 -23.34 12.28
CA ARG A 37 3.46 -23.80 11.76
C ARG A 37 3.61 -24.84 10.63
N LYS A 38 4.35 -25.91 10.92
CA LYS A 38 4.61 -26.98 9.94
C LYS A 38 3.31 -27.55 9.37
N GLY A 39 3.16 -27.50 8.05
CA GLY A 39 2.00 -28.03 7.33
C GLY A 39 0.97 -26.97 6.88
N GLU A 40 1.00 -25.76 7.44
CA GLU A 40 0.14 -24.66 7.00
C GLU A 40 0.88 -23.74 6.00
N PHE A 41 2.14 -23.39 6.31
CA PHE A 41 2.94 -22.43 5.54
C PHE A 41 4.26 -23.04 5.07
N SER A 42 4.70 -22.60 3.89
CA SER A 42 6.00 -22.91 3.31
C SER A 42 6.73 -21.59 3.02
N PHE A 43 7.82 -21.32 3.72
CA PHE A 43 8.71 -20.21 3.41
C PHE A 43 9.50 -20.55 2.14
N VAL A 44 9.21 -19.85 1.03
CA VAL A 44 9.80 -20.16 -0.29
C VAL A 44 10.98 -19.28 -0.64
N GLY A 45 11.23 -18.22 0.12
CA GLY A 45 12.41 -17.38 -0.07
C GLY A 45 12.29 -16.00 0.56
N GLU A 46 13.43 -15.31 0.59
CA GLU A 46 13.53 -13.93 1.06
C GLU A 46 14.35 -13.07 0.10
N TRP A 47 14.11 -11.76 0.10
CA TRP A 47 14.82 -10.78 -0.69
C TRP A 47 15.08 -9.53 0.14
N PRO A 48 16.30 -8.92 0.08
CA PRO A 48 16.70 -7.88 1.03
C PRO A 48 16.37 -6.45 0.62
N GLY A 49 15.64 -6.21 -0.45
CA GLY A 49 15.34 -4.85 -0.93
C GLY A 49 14.32 -4.80 -2.05
N GLY A 50 14.10 -3.62 -2.60
CA GLY A 50 13.14 -3.41 -3.68
C GLY A 50 13.68 -3.75 -5.06
N ASP A 51 14.98 -3.50 -5.29
CA ASP A 51 15.62 -3.82 -6.58
C ASP A 51 15.72 -5.33 -6.79
N GLY A 52 15.26 -5.80 -7.95
CA GLY A 52 15.22 -7.24 -8.26
C GLY A 52 14.07 -8.02 -7.59
N ALA A 53 13.24 -7.37 -6.78
CA ALA A 53 12.13 -8.01 -6.08
C ALA A 53 11.09 -8.63 -7.03
N VAL A 54 10.82 -8.02 -8.17
CA VAL A 54 9.88 -8.53 -9.18
C VAL A 54 10.40 -9.85 -9.77
N GLU A 55 11.67 -9.90 -10.16
CA GLU A 55 12.32 -11.10 -10.69
C GLU A 55 12.38 -12.21 -9.66
N PHE A 56 12.68 -11.85 -8.41
CA PHE A 56 12.62 -12.79 -7.28
C PHE A 56 11.23 -13.41 -7.13
N VAL A 57 10.16 -12.59 -7.11
CA VAL A 57 8.77 -13.09 -6.99
C VAL A 57 8.40 -14.00 -8.17
N LYS A 58 8.82 -13.66 -9.40
CA LYS A 58 8.62 -14.52 -10.57
C LYS A 58 9.30 -15.87 -10.40
N LYS A 59 10.53 -15.88 -9.88
CA LYS A 59 11.36 -17.08 -9.69
C LYS A 59 10.82 -18.03 -8.65
N VAL A 60 10.39 -17.52 -7.47
CA VAL A 60 9.96 -18.36 -6.34
C VAL A 60 8.49 -18.72 -6.38
N ASP A 61 7.67 -18.00 -7.19
CA ASP A 61 6.25 -18.21 -7.41
C ASP A 61 5.44 -18.39 -6.12
N PRO A 62 5.40 -17.38 -5.23
CA PRO A 62 4.73 -17.48 -3.94
C PRO A 62 3.21 -17.29 -4.09
N ASP A 63 2.44 -17.86 -3.15
CA ASP A 63 1.01 -17.58 -3.03
C ASP A 63 0.77 -16.19 -2.40
N VAL A 64 1.62 -15.81 -1.42
CA VAL A 64 1.57 -14.52 -0.75
C VAL A 64 2.98 -13.93 -0.62
N VAL A 65 3.10 -12.63 -0.85
CA VAL A 65 4.31 -11.84 -0.59
C VAL A 65 4.08 -10.97 0.64
N LEU A 66 4.97 -11.03 1.62
CA LEU A 66 5.11 -10.05 2.69
C LEU A 66 6.13 -9.01 2.22
N LEU A 67 5.71 -7.76 2.05
CA LEU A 67 6.52 -6.70 1.44
C LEU A 67 6.65 -5.51 2.37
N ASP A 68 7.88 -5.16 2.72
CA ASP A 68 8.15 -3.94 3.46
C ASP A 68 7.85 -2.68 2.63
N ILE A 69 7.33 -1.66 3.30
CA ILE A 69 7.06 -0.35 2.70
C ILE A 69 8.36 0.46 2.59
N ARG A 70 9.17 0.50 3.65
CA ARG A 70 10.31 1.40 3.77
C ARG A 70 11.61 0.64 3.55
N MET A 71 12.09 0.64 2.32
CA MET A 71 13.39 0.08 1.95
C MET A 71 14.29 1.18 1.38
N PRO A 72 15.61 1.15 1.64
CA PRO A 72 16.51 2.25 1.30
C PRO A 72 16.76 2.40 -0.20
N ASP A 73 16.71 1.31 -0.95
CA ASP A 73 16.93 1.26 -2.39
C ASP A 73 15.69 1.64 -3.19
N ARG A 74 14.52 1.18 -2.74
CA ARG A 74 13.27 1.40 -3.46
C ARG A 74 12.06 1.29 -2.54
N ASP A 75 11.13 2.24 -2.63
CA ASP A 75 9.88 2.24 -1.87
C ASP A 75 8.99 1.03 -2.20
N GLY A 76 8.55 0.31 -1.18
CA GLY A 76 7.75 -0.90 -1.31
C GLY A 76 6.40 -0.69 -2.00
N ILE A 77 5.82 0.52 -1.95
CA ILE A 77 4.58 0.82 -2.68
C ILE A 77 4.83 0.81 -4.20
N SER A 78 5.99 1.33 -4.64
CA SER A 78 6.40 1.24 -6.04
C SER A 78 6.65 -0.21 -6.46
N VAL A 79 7.31 -1.00 -5.60
CA VAL A 79 7.55 -2.44 -5.82
C VAL A 79 6.23 -3.21 -5.91
N LEU A 80 5.24 -2.90 -5.05
CA LEU A 80 3.89 -3.46 -5.12
C LEU A 80 3.26 -3.22 -6.49
N GLY A 81 3.34 -1.98 -7.00
CA GLY A 81 2.81 -1.62 -8.31
C GLY A 81 3.42 -2.47 -9.43
N ASP A 82 4.73 -2.65 -9.43
CA ASP A 82 5.43 -3.44 -10.44
C ASP A 82 5.14 -4.94 -10.34
N ILE A 83 5.07 -5.49 -9.11
CA ILE A 83 4.66 -6.88 -8.91
C ILE A 83 3.25 -7.10 -9.48
N LEU A 84 2.30 -6.21 -9.18
CA LEU A 84 0.92 -6.35 -9.65
C LEU A 84 0.77 -6.07 -11.15
N ALA A 85 1.62 -5.24 -11.75
CA ALA A 85 1.64 -5.03 -13.21
C ALA A 85 2.00 -6.32 -13.97
N VAL A 86 2.93 -7.12 -13.47
CA VAL A 86 3.36 -8.38 -14.09
C VAL A 86 2.59 -9.60 -13.59
N ARG A 87 2.06 -9.54 -12.38
CA ARG A 87 1.28 -10.60 -11.73
C ARG A 87 0.01 -10.03 -11.09
N PRO A 88 -1.04 -9.69 -11.84
CA PRO A 88 -2.23 -8.98 -11.34
C PRO A 88 -3.00 -9.72 -10.24
N LYS A 89 -2.82 -11.03 -10.13
CA LYS A 89 -3.48 -11.88 -9.10
C LYS A 89 -2.60 -12.15 -7.88
N GLN A 90 -1.36 -11.63 -7.84
CA GLN A 90 -0.46 -11.83 -6.72
C GLN A 90 -1.07 -11.23 -5.44
N LYS A 91 -1.09 -12.02 -4.38
CA LYS A 91 -1.49 -11.54 -3.06
C LYS A 91 -0.28 -10.92 -2.38
N VAL A 92 -0.42 -9.66 -1.97
CA VAL A 92 0.64 -8.92 -1.27
C VAL A 92 0.07 -8.36 0.03
N ILE A 93 0.78 -8.59 1.13
CA ILE A 93 0.53 -7.99 2.44
C ILE A 93 1.69 -7.03 2.69
N MET A 94 1.39 -5.77 2.93
CA MET A 94 2.40 -4.78 3.27
C MET A 94 2.83 -4.91 4.73
N LEU A 95 4.13 -4.81 4.98
CA LEU A 95 4.73 -4.75 6.31
C LEU A 95 5.16 -3.31 6.59
N THR A 96 4.97 -2.83 7.81
CA THR A 96 5.35 -1.47 8.19
C THR A 96 5.70 -1.37 9.65
N THR A 97 6.47 -0.35 10.00
CA THR A 97 6.73 0.05 11.39
C THR A 97 5.79 1.16 11.87
N SER A 98 4.94 1.73 11.01
CA SER A 98 4.10 2.89 11.31
C SER A 98 2.73 2.78 10.64
N ASP A 99 1.71 3.28 11.31
CA ASP A 99 0.31 3.38 10.84
C ASP A 99 0.07 4.61 9.95
N ALA A 100 1.08 5.07 9.20
CA ALA A 100 0.94 6.25 8.35
C ALA A 100 -0.20 6.07 7.33
N ASP A 101 -1.31 6.76 7.55
CA ASP A 101 -2.58 6.66 6.80
C ASP A 101 -2.42 6.72 5.29
N ASN A 102 -1.43 7.48 4.82
CA ASN A 102 -1.19 7.66 3.39
C ASN A 102 -0.61 6.42 2.71
N ASP A 103 0.36 5.77 3.33
CA ASP A 103 1.01 4.56 2.80
C ASP A 103 -0.01 3.42 2.69
N VAL A 104 -0.87 3.32 3.70
CA VAL A 104 -1.97 2.35 3.69
C VAL A 104 -2.95 2.61 2.56
N TYR A 105 -3.36 3.88 2.38
CA TYR A 105 -4.28 4.25 1.32
C TYR A 105 -3.71 3.93 -0.08
N GLN A 106 -2.45 4.30 -0.33
CA GLN A 106 -1.79 4.04 -1.60
C GLN A 106 -1.65 2.53 -1.87
N ALA A 107 -1.19 1.76 -0.89
CA ALA A 107 -1.03 0.31 -1.02
C ALA A 107 -2.38 -0.39 -1.31
N LEU A 108 -3.44 -0.04 -0.58
CA LEU A 108 -4.77 -0.61 -0.80
C LEU A 108 -5.38 -0.20 -2.14
N SER A 109 -5.14 1.03 -2.61
CA SER A 109 -5.59 1.53 -3.91
C SER A 109 -4.91 0.80 -5.07
N LEU A 110 -3.62 0.46 -4.93
CA LEU A 110 -2.87 -0.35 -5.88
C LEU A 110 -3.30 -1.82 -5.88
N GLY A 111 -3.94 -2.30 -4.82
CA GLY A 111 -4.47 -3.65 -4.77
C GLY A 111 -3.86 -4.58 -3.72
N ALA A 112 -3.09 -4.04 -2.76
CA ALA A 112 -2.64 -4.81 -1.60
C ALA A 112 -3.81 -5.53 -0.93
N LYS A 113 -3.57 -6.75 -0.47
CA LYS A 113 -4.58 -7.59 0.18
C LYS A 113 -4.52 -7.51 1.70
N GLY A 114 -3.44 -6.98 2.24
CA GLY A 114 -3.28 -6.84 3.68
C GLY A 114 -2.28 -5.74 4.05
N TYR A 115 -2.35 -5.37 5.33
CA TYR A 115 -1.47 -4.40 5.95
C TYR A 115 -1.20 -4.85 7.39
N LEU A 116 0.05 -5.03 7.75
CA LEU A 116 0.51 -5.54 9.04
C LEU A 116 1.61 -4.65 9.60
N LEU A 117 1.55 -4.39 10.90
CA LEU A 117 2.68 -3.83 11.62
C LEU A 117 3.74 -4.91 11.86
N LYS A 118 5.03 -4.54 11.77
CA LYS A 118 6.17 -5.47 11.95
C LYS A 118 6.33 -5.98 13.39
N ASP A 119 5.70 -5.31 14.36
CA ASP A 119 5.72 -5.66 15.79
C ASP A 119 4.62 -6.66 16.18
N ARG A 120 3.82 -7.12 15.23
CA ARG A 120 2.72 -8.05 15.50
C ARG A 120 3.21 -9.45 15.82
N ASP A 121 2.43 -10.14 16.66
CA ASP A 121 2.74 -11.50 17.07
C ASP A 121 2.53 -12.53 15.94
N ALA A 122 3.04 -13.75 16.17
CA ALA A 122 2.96 -14.84 15.21
C ALA A 122 1.51 -15.25 14.90
N ALA A 123 0.57 -15.09 15.83
CA ALA A 123 -0.83 -15.45 15.64
C ALA A 123 -1.51 -14.47 14.67
N GLU A 124 -1.21 -13.19 14.80
CA GLU A 124 -1.75 -12.15 13.92
C GLU A 124 -1.21 -12.29 12.49
N ILE A 125 0.10 -12.55 12.33
CA ILE A 125 0.72 -12.79 11.01
C ILE A 125 0.06 -13.98 10.30
N THR A 126 -0.10 -15.10 11.00
CA THR A 126 -0.73 -16.29 10.42
C THR A 126 -2.22 -16.10 10.12
N SER A 127 -2.93 -15.35 10.97
CA SER A 127 -4.34 -14.97 10.73
C SER A 127 -4.47 -14.11 9.46
N ALA A 128 -3.57 -13.13 9.27
CA ALA A 128 -3.55 -12.28 8.08
C ALA A 128 -3.32 -13.11 6.80
N LEU A 129 -2.33 -14.00 6.81
CA LEU A 129 -2.04 -14.88 5.68
C LEU A 129 -3.24 -15.76 5.32
N ASN A 130 -3.86 -16.41 6.31
CA ASN A 130 -5.03 -17.26 6.09
C ASN A 130 -6.22 -16.46 5.52
N ARG A 131 -6.52 -15.28 6.09
CA ARG A 131 -7.61 -14.43 5.62
C ARG A 131 -7.42 -13.98 4.18
N VAL A 132 -6.19 -13.60 3.82
CA VAL A 132 -5.84 -13.20 2.44
C VAL A 132 -5.90 -14.38 1.47
N MET A 133 -5.53 -15.59 1.92
CA MET A 133 -5.65 -16.80 1.10
C MET A 133 -7.10 -17.17 0.83
N GLN A 134 -8.01 -16.95 1.76
CA GLN A 134 -9.45 -17.14 1.59
C GLN A 134 -10.12 -16.06 0.73
N GLY A 135 -9.35 -15.12 0.17
CA GLY A 135 -9.86 -14.03 -0.69
C GLY A 135 -10.30 -12.77 0.07
N GLY A 136 -10.16 -12.75 1.40
CA GLY A 136 -10.43 -11.56 2.23
C GLY A 136 -9.29 -10.53 2.17
N LYS A 137 -9.51 -9.41 2.84
CA LYS A 137 -8.46 -8.41 3.14
C LYS A 137 -8.15 -8.44 4.62
N TYR A 138 -6.89 -8.23 4.98
CA TYR A 138 -6.44 -8.06 6.36
C TYR A 138 -5.90 -6.65 6.56
N VAL A 139 -6.76 -5.78 7.07
CA VAL A 139 -6.45 -4.35 7.31
C VAL A 139 -7.13 -3.96 8.62
N PRO A 140 -6.48 -3.19 9.49
CA PRO A 140 -7.13 -2.65 10.68
C PRO A 140 -8.42 -1.89 10.34
N GLU A 141 -9.49 -2.08 11.13
CA GLU A 141 -10.82 -1.51 10.80
C GLU A 141 -10.80 0.02 10.71
N GLN A 142 -10.06 0.69 11.61
CA GLN A 142 -9.88 2.14 11.59
C GLN A 142 -9.33 2.64 10.24
N VAL A 143 -8.36 1.90 9.69
CA VAL A 143 -7.75 2.18 8.39
C VAL A 143 -8.73 1.89 7.25
N MET A 144 -9.52 0.83 7.36
CA MET A 144 -10.57 0.52 6.37
C MET A 144 -11.65 1.58 6.34
N GLU A 145 -12.03 2.16 7.47
CA GLU A 145 -12.99 3.28 7.52
C GLU A 145 -12.44 4.53 6.83
N LEU A 146 -11.17 4.89 7.09
CA LEU A 146 -10.52 6.00 6.41
C LEU A 146 -10.41 5.75 4.89
N PHE A 147 -10.07 4.54 4.49
CA PHE A 147 -10.01 4.15 3.09
C PHE A 147 -11.38 4.27 2.41
N ARG A 148 -12.47 3.80 3.05
CA ARG A 148 -13.84 3.93 2.53
C ARG A 148 -14.25 5.41 2.41
N LYS A 149 -14.00 6.23 3.44
CA LYS A 149 -14.27 7.68 3.40
C LYS A 149 -13.54 8.36 2.24
N ARG A 150 -12.25 8.05 2.04
CA ARG A 150 -11.46 8.61 0.93
C ARG A 150 -11.97 8.16 -0.44
N GLN A 151 -12.41 6.91 -0.59
CA GLN A 151 -13.01 6.43 -1.84
C GLN A 151 -14.35 7.11 -2.16
N MET A 152 -15.11 7.51 -1.15
CA MET A 152 -16.39 8.23 -1.30
C MET A 152 -16.18 9.72 -1.62
N THR A 153 -14.99 10.26 -1.35
CA THR A 153 -14.67 11.66 -1.67
C THR A 153 -14.22 11.73 -3.13
N PRO A 154 -14.88 12.52 -3.99
CA PRO A 154 -14.48 12.66 -5.38
C PRO A 154 -13.04 13.15 -5.47
N GLY A 155 -12.23 12.49 -6.30
CA GLY A 155 -10.86 12.92 -6.56
C GLY A 155 -10.80 14.34 -7.14
N LEU A 156 -9.63 14.95 -7.12
CA LEU A 156 -9.44 16.25 -7.79
C LEU A 156 -9.60 16.07 -9.30
N THR A 157 -10.32 16.98 -9.92
CA THR A 157 -10.39 17.08 -11.39
C THR A 157 -9.03 17.52 -11.95
N PRO A 158 -8.74 17.28 -13.25
CA PRO A 158 -7.51 17.78 -13.87
C PRO A 158 -7.29 19.28 -13.62
N ARG A 159 -8.36 20.07 -13.70
CA ARG A 159 -8.30 21.53 -13.48
C ARG A 159 -8.00 21.91 -12.03
N GLU A 160 -8.56 21.18 -11.07
CA GLU A 160 -8.25 21.38 -9.65
C GLU A 160 -6.80 20.97 -9.34
N THR A 161 -6.28 19.93 -10.00
CA THR A 161 -4.87 19.54 -9.86
C THR A 161 -3.92 20.58 -10.41
N GLU A 162 -4.24 21.21 -11.55
CA GLU A 162 -3.47 22.33 -12.09
C GLU A 162 -3.45 23.53 -11.13
N VAL A 163 -4.62 23.93 -10.61
CA VAL A 163 -4.73 25.00 -9.62
C VAL A 163 -3.91 24.68 -8.36
N LEU A 164 -3.98 23.44 -7.88
CA LEU A 164 -3.25 22.99 -6.71
C LEU A 164 -1.73 22.98 -6.92
N THR A 165 -1.26 22.64 -8.12
CA THR A 165 0.14 22.70 -8.51
C THR A 165 0.68 24.14 -8.42
N HIS A 166 -0.06 25.09 -8.95
CA HIS A 166 0.31 26.52 -8.84
C HIS A 166 0.20 27.07 -7.41
N LEU A 167 -0.72 26.52 -6.61
CA LEU A 167 -0.83 26.85 -5.19
C LEU A 167 0.42 26.42 -4.42
N ARG A 168 0.93 25.19 -4.70
CA ARG A 168 2.20 24.67 -4.17
C ARG A 168 3.38 25.62 -4.49
N ASP A 169 3.41 26.16 -5.69
CA ASP A 169 4.46 27.08 -6.16
C ASP A 169 4.32 28.48 -5.54
N GLY A 170 3.38 28.70 -4.62
CA GLY A 170 3.18 29.94 -3.88
C GLY A 170 2.49 31.05 -4.65
N LEU A 171 1.91 30.77 -5.83
CA LEU A 171 1.27 31.77 -6.65
C LEU A 171 0.00 32.35 -5.99
N THR A 172 -0.25 33.65 -6.20
CA THR A 172 -1.52 34.30 -5.80
C THR A 172 -2.66 33.87 -6.73
N ASN A 173 -3.89 34.05 -6.30
CA ASN A 173 -5.06 33.69 -7.12
C ASN A 173 -5.09 34.45 -8.45
N GLU A 174 -4.57 35.69 -8.46
CA GLU A 174 -4.42 36.49 -9.66
C GLU A 174 -3.42 35.86 -10.64
N ALA A 175 -2.24 35.50 -10.14
CA ALA A 175 -1.20 34.86 -10.94
C ALA A 175 -1.63 33.49 -11.48
N ILE A 176 -2.39 32.72 -10.68
CA ILE A 176 -2.98 31.45 -11.12
C ILE A 176 -4.01 31.69 -12.22
N ALA A 177 -4.88 32.69 -12.04
CA ALA A 177 -5.90 33.06 -13.02
C ALA A 177 -5.28 33.44 -14.37
N GLU A 178 -4.24 34.25 -14.35
CA GLU A 178 -3.49 34.69 -15.55
C GLU A 178 -2.86 33.46 -16.26
N ARG A 179 -2.13 32.61 -15.53
CA ARG A 179 -1.49 31.39 -16.10
C ARG A 179 -2.46 30.42 -16.71
N LEU A 180 -3.62 30.27 -16.11
CA LEU A 180 -4.64 29.32 -16.51
C LEU A 180 -5.66 29.87 -17.51
N GLY A 181 -5.58 31.18 -17.86
CA GLY A 181 -6.51 31.85 -18.76
C GLY A 181 -7.94 31.92 -18.24
N VAL A 182 -8.12 32.07 -16.92
CA VAL A 182 -9.44 32.12 -16.26
C VAL A 182 -9.57 33.34 -15.37
N THR A 183 -10.76 33.58 -14.82
CA THR A 183 -10.98 34.70 -13.89
C THR A 183 -10.49 34.34 -12.46
N LYS A 184 -10.14 35.34 -11.67
CA LYS A 184 -9.80 35.18 -10.25
C LYS A 184 -10.91 34.49 -9.46
N ASP A 185 -12.18 34.72 -9.79
CA ASP A 185 -13.30 34.13 -9.10
C ASP A 185 -13.46 32.63 -9.45
N MET A 186 -13.10 32.22 -10.67
CA MET A 186 -13.01 30.80 -11.02
C MET A 186 -11.90 30.09 -10.22
N VAL A 187 -10.75 30.75 -10.02
CA VAL A 187 -9.68 30.20 -9.15
C VAL A 187 -10.17 30.04 -7.72
N LYS A 188 -10.87 31.03 -7.16
CA LYS A 188 -11.48 30.92 -5.81
C LYS A 188 -12.46 29.77 -5.72
N LEU A 189 -13.29 29.56 -6.75
CA LEU A 189 -14.24 28.46 -6.80
C LEU A 189 -13.50 27.10 -6.82
N HIS A 190 -12.46 26.97 -7.64
CA HIS A 190 -11.63 25.76 -7.66
C HIS A 190 -10.96 25.51 -6.30
N LEU A 191 -10.42 26.54 -5.66
CA LEU A 191 -9.81 26.42 -4.33
C LEU A 191 -10.83 25.98 -3.28
N LYS A 192 -12.05 26.55 -3.29
CA LYS A 192 -13.14 26.10 -2.40
C LYS A 192 -13.47 24.63 -2.61
N ASN A 193 -13.56 24.17 -3.86
CA ASN A 193 -13.81 22.77 -4.17
C ASN A 193 -12.67 21.87 -3.73
N ILE A 194 -11.39 22.30 -3.96
CA ILE A 194 -10.20 21.59 -3.50
C ILE A 194 -10.22 21.46 -1.98
N PHE A 195 -10.47 22.55 -1.25
CA PHE A 195 -10.51 22.53 0.22
C PHE A 195 -11.59 21.59 0.75
N ASN A 196 -12.76 21.62 0.16
CA ASN A 196 -13.85 20.67 0.52
C ASN A 196 -13.46 19.21 0.23
N LYS A 197 -12.84 18.94 -0.94
CA LYS A 197 -12.43 17.58 -1.31
C LYS A 197 -11.25 17.05 -0.47
N LEU A 198 -10.38 17.94 -0.03
CA LEU A 198 -9.23 17.60 0.82
C LEU A 198 -9.58 17.64 2.32
N ASP A 199 -10.76 18.13 2.67
CA ASP A 199 -11.21 18.34 4.06
C ASP A 199 -10.26 19.24 4.85
N VAL A 200 -9.94 20.41 4.28
CA VAL A 200 -9.02 21.41 4.84
C VAL A 200 -9.63 22.81 4.73
N ASN A 201 -9.11 23.75 5.54
CA ASN A 201 -9.67 25.10 5.61
C ASN A 201 -8.73 26.20 5.10
N ASP A 202 -7.48 25.88 4.76
CA ASP A 202 -6.48 26.84 4.33
C ASP A 202 -5.57 26.28 3.24
N ARG A 203 -4.83 27.19 2.59
CA ARG A 203 -3.98 26.86 1.44
C ARG A 203 -2.74 26.02 1.81
N VAL A 204 -2.17 26.22 3.01
CA VAL A 204 -0.98 25.49 3.47
C VAL A 204 -1.38 24.04 3.78
N SER A 205 -2.49 23.89 4.49
CA SER A 205 -3.08 22.57 4.77
C SER A 205 -3.48 21.85 3.49
N ALA A 206 -4.00 22.55 2.47
CA ALA A 206 -4.35 21.96 1.18
C ALA A 206 -3.12 21.39 0.45
N VAL A 207 -2.02 22.15 0.41
CA VAL A 207 -0.78 21.68 -0.21
C VAL A 207 -0.21 20.47 0.54
N ARG A 208 -0.15 20.53 1.87
CA ARG A 208 0.31 19.42 2.71
C ARG A 208 -0.54 18.16 2.48
N GLU A 209 -1.86 18.31 2.53
CA GLU A 209 -2.77 17.18 2.34
C GLU A 209 -2.72 16.61 0.92
N ALA A 210 -2.44 17.47 -0.08
CA ALA A 210 -2.23 17.03 -1.45
C ALA A 210 -0.97 16.17 -1.63
N TYR A 211 0.13 16.49 -0.94
CA TYR A 211 1.30 15.62 -0.88
C TYR A 211 0.96 14.31 -0.15
N THR A 212 0.27 14.41 0.98
CA THR A 212 -0.17 13.25 1.77
C THR A 212 -1.06 12.30 0.96
N ARG A 213 -1.92 12.82 0.09
CA ARG A 213 -2.81 12.02 -0.77
C ARG A 213 -2.22 11.66 -2.13
N GLY A 214 -0.99 12.11 -2.44
CA GLY A 214 -0.32 11.81 -3.71
C GLY A 214 -0.85 12.59 -4.93
N PHE A 215 -1.60 13.67 -4.73
CA PHE A 215 -2.02 14.57 -5.80
C PHE A 215 -0.88 15.50 -6.28
N LEU A 216 0.10 15.72 -5.43
CA LEU A 216 1.36 16.42 -5.72
C LEU A 216 2.55 15.50 -5.49
N LYS A 217 3.60 15.72 -6.31
CA LYS A 217 4.89 15.02 -6.22
C LYS A 217 6.00 16.03 -5.89
#